data_dffc1439038d1922e2869982b3e44167
#
_entry.id   dffc1439038d1922e2869982b3e44167
#
_cell.length_a   1.000
_cell.length_b   1.000
_cell.length_c   1.000
_cell.angle_alpha   90.00
_cell.angle_beta   90.00
_cell.angle_gamma   90.00
#
_symmetry.space_group_name_H-M   'P 1'
#
loop_
_entity.id
_entity.type
_entity.pdbx_description
1 polymer ?
#
loop_
_entity_poly.entity_id
_entity_poly.type
_entity_poly.pdbx_seq_one_letter_code
_entity_poly.pdbx_strand_id
1 'polypeptide(L)'
;MGSSFQQYYWMNFLLLLVFILIPHASCCFSSIFSFGDSLADTGNLKISSPNETIHFFFPPYAEYLGLPLVRPYLESQKSIQNFEGGVNFAVAGATALDATFLEEMGDSNPRTNNSLGIQMDWFKEILPYFCNISSNCSEFLSGSLILMGEIGGNDYNDALLGGKSIEQVQEYVPLVIEEIGLSINELIELGAATLLVPGNVPIGCLPIYLTNYEGSDKSDYDPSTGCLNWLNKFVEYYNEQLQTELNRIRSLHPHVNIIYADYYNAMMYLYHSPEQFGFIGGTPKACCGGGGTYNYNSSAQCGMRQASACQNPEEFISWDGIHFTEAAYKWITNALLKGNYTDPCISSLCVSTL
;
A
#
# COMPACT_ATOMS: atom_id res chain seq x y z
N MET A 1 -31.63 -18.27 -54.12
CA MET A 1 -31.91 -17.63 -52.81
C MET A 1 -31.51 -18.49 -51.57
N GLY A 2 -30.58 -19.42 -51.71
CA GLY A 2 -30.16 -20.34 -50.63
C GLY A 2 -28.77 -20.12 -50.01
N SER A 3 -27.96 -19.20 -50.54
CA SER A 3 -26.55 -19.06 -50.10
C SER A 3 -26.33 -17.99 -49.04
N SER A 4 -27.21 -17.00 -48.94
CA SER A 4 -27.03 -15.89 -47.94
C SER A 4 -27.47 -16.27 -46.52
N PHE A 5 -28.42 -17.19 -46.38
CA PHE A 5 -28.88 -17.63 -45.03
C PHE A 5 -27.83 -18.53 -44.33
N GLN A 6 -27.13 -19.37 -45.10
CA GLN A 6 -26.09 -20.26 -44.54
C GLN A 6 -24.83 -19.49 -44.08
N GLN A 7 -24.48 -18.40 -44.78
CA GLN A 7 -23.39 -17.55 -44.35
C GLN A 7 -23.64 -16.77 -43.05
N TYR A 8 -24.92 -16.33 -42.83
CA TYR A 8 -25.32 -15.65 -41.59
C TYR A 8 -25.30 -16.59 -40.39
N TYR A 9 -25.64 -17.87 -40.52
CA TYR A 9 -25.59 -18.85 -39.46
C TYR A 9 -24.13 -19.18 -39.05
N TRP A 10 -23.21 -19.32 -40.01
CA TRP A 10 -21.81 -19.57 -39.71
C TRP A 10 -21.11 -18.36 -39.10
N MET A 11 -21.46 -17.13 -39.50
CA MET A 11 -20.90 -15.91 -38.96
C MET A 11 -21.36 -15.65 -37.50
N ASN A 12 -22.64 -15.95 -37.20
CA ASN A 12 -23.15 -15.86 -35.83
C ASN A 12 -22.63 -16.99 -34.94
N PHE A 13 -22.39 -18.18 -35.49
CA PHE A 13 -21.79 -19.30 -34.75
C PHE A 13 -20.30 -19.05 -34.43
N LEU A 14 -19.56 -18.44 -35.35
CA LEU A 14 -18.18 -18.00 -35.13
C LEU A 14 -18.08 -16.84 -34.11
N LEU A 15 -19.00 -15.88 -34.13
CA LEU A 15 -19.11 -14.81 -33.15
C LEU A 15 -19.47 -15.34 -31.77
N LEU A 16 -20.36 -16.32 -31.65
CA LEU A 16 -20.66 -16.98 -30.39
C LEU A 16 -19.49 -17.82 -29.86
N LEU A 17 -18.71 -18.47 -30.72
CA LEU A 17 -17.50 -19.21 -30.31
C LEU A 17 -16.36 -18.28 -29.89
N VAL A 18 -16.23 -17.09 -30.48
CA VAL A 18 -15.24 -16.08 -30.05
C VAL A 18 -15.60 -15.49 -28.68
N PHE A 19 -16.91 -15.36 -28.35
CA PHE A 19 -17.33 -14.95 -27.00
C PHE A 19 -17.12 -16.04 -25.91
N ILE A 20 -17.05 -17.32 -26.31
CA ILE A 20 -16.81 -18.44 -25.38
C ILE A 20 -15.30 -18.66 -25.14
N LEU A 21 -14.43 -18.08 -25.98
CA LEU A 21 -12.98 -18.19 -25.89
C LEU A 21 -12.27 -16.92 -25.38
N ILE A 22 -12.99 -15.99 -24.77
CA ILE A 22 -12.31 -15.03 -23.88
C ILE A 22 -11.93 -15.84 -22.66
N PRO A 23 -10.65 -16.19 -22.45
CA PRO A 23 -10.26 -16.76 -21.17
C PRO A 23 -10.64 -15.69 -20.16
N HIS A 24 -11.58 -16.02 -19.27
CA HIS A 24 -11.69 -15.30 -18.02
C HIS A 24 -10.28 -15.42 -17.44
N ALA A 25 -9.58 -14.31 -17.32
CA ALA A 25 -8.30 -14.29 -16.60
C ALA A 25 -8.61 -14.94 -15.26
N SER A 26 -8.15 -16.19 -15.13
CA SER A 26 -8.32 -16.93 -13.88
C SER A 26 -7.57 -16.11 -12.85
N CYS A 27 -8.30 -15.52 -11.91
CA CYS A 27 -7.70 -14.75 -10.84
C CYS A 27 -6.73 -15.68 -10.11
N CYS A 28 -5.46 -15.27 -9.99
CA CYS A 28 -4.45 -16.10 -9.33
C CYS A 28 -4.77 -16.31 -7.85
N PHE A 29 -5.57 -15.43 -7.29
CA PHE A 29 -5.96 -15.44 -5.88
C PHE A 29 -7.49 -15.41 -5.76
N SER A 30 -8.00 -16.05 -4.72
CA SER A 30 -9.43 -16.08 -4.39
C SER A 30 -9.85 -14.92 -3.48
N SER A 31 -8.90 -14.35 -2.73
CA SER A 31 -9.15 -13.30 -1.77
C SER A 31 -7.88 -12.50 -1.44
N ILE A 32 -8.07 -11.32 -0.84
CA ILE A 32 -6.99 -10.45 -0.37
C ILE A 32 -7.21 -10.16 1.11
N PHE A 33 -6.17 -10.35 1.93
CA PHE A 33 -6.11 -9.85 3.31
C PHE A 33 -5.05 -8.78 3.38
N SER A 34 -5.44 -7.56 3.75
CA SER A 34 -4.57 -6.39 3.70
C SER A 34 -4.37 -5.81 5.09
N PHE A 35 -3.12 -5.60 5.46
CA PHE A 35 -2.67 -4.92 6.67
C PHE A 35 -2.01 -3.59 6.28
N GLY A 36 -1.69 -2.74 7.26
CA GLY A 36 -0.93 -1.54 6.98
C GLY A 36 -1.50 -0.28 7.60
N ASP A 37 -1.13 0.85 7.00
CA ASP A 37 -1.50 2.18 7.46
C ASP A 37 -2.43 2.92 6.49
N SER A 38 -2.27 4.26 6.38
CA SER A 38 -3.10 5.09 5.50
C SER A 38 -2.93 4.80 4.01
N LEU A 39 -1.82 4.21 3.59
CA LEU A 39 -1.60 3.83 2.20
C LEU A 39 -2.39 2.57 1.80
N ALA A 40 -3.00 1.88 2.77
CA ALA A 40 -3.78 0.68 2.55
C ALA A 40 -5.20 0.73 3.16
N ASP A 41 -5.53 1.68 4.07
CA ASP A 41 -6.81 1.75 4.79
C ASP A 41 -8.01 2.01 3.86
N THR A 42 -8.95 1.07 3.78
CA THR A 42 -10.18 1.18 2.98
C THR A 42 -11.37 1.74 3.76
N GLY A 43 -11.15 2.25 4.98
CA GLY A 43 -12.18 2.93 5.76
C GLY A 43 -12.22 2.60 7.25
N ASN A 44 -11.27 1.84 7.79
CA ASN A 44 -11.23 1.52 9.23
C ASN A 44 -11.11 2.78 10.08
N LEU A 45 -10.21 3.72 9.74
CA LEU A 45 -10.11 4.98 10.47
C LEU A 45 -11.43 5.77 10.41
N LYS A 46 -12.08 5.84 9.26
CA LYS A 46 -13.36 6.54 9.10
C LYS A 46 -14.45 5.96 10.00
N ILE A 47 -14.44 4.65 10.23
CA ILE A 47 -15.41 3.96 11.10
C ILE A 47 -15.09 4.19 12.57
N SER A 48 -13.81 4.11 12.96
CA SER A 48 -13.37 4.33 14.35
C SER A 48 -13.38 5.79 14.76
N SER A 49 -13.16 6.71 13.82
CA SER A 49 -13.10 8.17 14.05
C SER A 49 -13.98 8.94 13.06
N PRO A 50 -15.34 8.88 13.18
CA PRO A 50 -16.25 9.41 12.17
C PRO A 50 -16.17 10.93 11.93
N ASN A 51 -15.59 11.68 12.86
CA ASN A 51 -15.45 13.13 12.78
C ASN A 51 -14.24 13.58 11.94
N GLU A 52 -13.36 12.68 11.59
CA GLU A 52 -12.23 12.99 10.73
C GLU A 52 -12.67 13.04 9.27
N THR A 53 -12.39 14.18 8.60
CA THR A 53 -12.65 14.34 7.18
C THR A 53 -11.44 13.85 6.41
N ILE A 54 -11.36 12.53 6.21
CA ILE A 54 -10.23 11.91 5.56
C ILE A 54 -10.71 11.33 4.23
N HIS A 55 -10.01 11.68 3.15
CA HIS A 55 -10.19 11.13 1.83
C HIS A 55 -8.87 10.53 1.37
N PHE A 56 -8.72 9.22 1.55
CA PHE A 56 -7.57 8.49 1.05
C PHE A 56 -7.90 7.79 -0.26
N PHE A 57 -6.88 7.63 -1.08
CA PHE A 57 -6.88 6.74 -2.23
C PHE A 57 -6.00 5.55 -1.89
N PHE A 58 -6.33 4.37 -2.41
CA PHE A 58 -5.62 3.13 -2.10
C PHE A 58 -5.03 2.52 -3.36
N PRO A 59 -3.94 1.75 -3.25
CA PRO A 59 -3.48 0.94 -4.36
C PRO A 59 -4.59 -0.02 -4.82
N PRO A 60 -5.03 0.04 -6.08
CA PRO A 60 -6.19 -0.73 -6.56
C PRO A 60 -5.83 -2.19 -6.88
N TYR A 61 -5.16 -2.90 -5.96
CA TYR A 61 -4.75 -4.30 -6.19
C TYR A 61 -5.94 -5.22 -6.49
N ALA A 62 -7.03 -5.10 -5.74
CA ALA A 62 -8.22 -5.91 -5.96
C ALA A 62 -8.78 -5.71 -7.38
N GLU A 63 -8.89 -4.46 -7.84
CA GLU A 63 -9.37 -4.13 -9.18
C GLU A 63 -8.47 -4.73 -10.27
N TYR A 64 -7.14 -4.58 -10.14
CA TYR A 64 -6.18 -5.13 -11.10
C TYR A 64 -6.13 -6.65 -11.12
N LEU A 65 -6.42 -7.29 -10.00
CA LEU A 65 -6.47 -8.75 -9.87
C LEU A 65 -7.86 -9.31 -10.20
N GLY A 66 -8.84 -8.46 -10.54
CA GLY A 66 -10.20 -8.88 -10.86
C GLY A 66 -10.99 -9.40 -9.66
N LEU A 67 -10.59 -9.00 -8.44
CA LEU A 67 -11.23 -9.38 -7.19
C LEU A 67 -12.23 -8.30 -6.72
N PRO A 68 -13.22 -8.65 -5.89
CA PRO A 68 -14.07 -7.67 -5.21
C PRO A 68 -13.23 -6.68 -4.38
N LEU A 69 -13.72 -5.45 -4.23
CA LEU A 69 -13.08 -4.45 -3.37
C LEU A 69 -13.02 -4.96 -1.93
N VAL A 70 -11.84 -4.85 -1.33
CA VAL A 70 -11.58 -5.32 0.03
C VAL A 70 -12.18 -4.36 1.05
N ARG A 71 -13.09 -4.87 1.89
CA ARG A 71 -13.82 -4.06 2.87
C ARG A 71 -13.05 -3.90 4.18
N PRO A 72 -13.23 -2.75 4.89
CA PRO A 72 -12.59 -2.53 6.18
C PRO A 72 -13.13 -3.48 7.24
N TYR A 73 -12.24 -4.05 8.07
CA TYR A 73 -12.58 -4.98 9.15
C TYR A 73 -13.66 -4.44 10.10
N LEU A 74 -13.58 -3.17 10.49
CA LEU A 74 -14.53 -2.57 11.43
C LEU A 74 -15.97 -2.49 10.89
N GLU A 75 -16.16 -2.69 9.58
CA GLU A 75 -17.50 -2.86 9.00
C GLU A 75 -18.11 -4.24 9.34
N SER A 76 -17.26 -5.25 9.70
CA SER A 76 -17.69 -6.60 10.07
C SER A 76 -18.63 -6.64 11.27
N GLN A 77 -18.51 -5.67 12.17
CA GLN A 77 -19.40 -5.53 13.32
C GLN A 77 -20.87 -5.37 12.92
N LYS A 78 -21.16 -5.06 11.64
CA LYS A 78 -22.51 -4.92 11.10
C LYS A 78 -23.01 -6.17 10.37
N SER A 79 -22.14 -6.92 9.69
CA SER A 79 -22.45 -8.18 9.03
C SER A 79 -21.19 -8.85 8.45
N ILE A 80 -20.89 -10.06 8.90
CA ILE A 80 -19.75 -10.86 8.41
C ILE A 80 -20.00 -11.39 6.97
N GLN A 81 -21.25 -11.48 6.53
CA GLN A 81 -21.64 -12.05 5.23
C GLN A 81 -21.14 -11.26 4.01
N ASN A 82 -20.45 -10.12 4.20
CA ASN A 82 -20.07 -9.20 3.13
C ASN A 82 -18.57 -9.24 2.76
N PHE A 83 -17.81 -10.23 3.22
CA PHE A 83 -16.34 -10.30 3.03
C PHE A 83 -15.90 -11.34 1.97
N GLU A 84 -16.67 -11.50 0.89
CA GLU A 84 -16.40 -12.49 -0.16
C GLU A 84 -15.02 -12.35 -0.84
N GLY A 85 -14.41 -11.18 -0.84
CA GLY A 85 -13.11 -10.91 -1.48
C GLY A 85 -11.94 -10.79 -0.51
N GLY A 86 -12.15 -11.03 0.80
CA GLY A 86 -11.17 -10.82 1.85
C GLY A 86 -11.45 -9.60 2.71
N VAL A 87 -10.48 -9.20 3.55
CA VAL A 87 -10.66 -8.15 4.57
C VAL A 87 -9.47 -7.21 4.60
N ASN A 88 -9.73 -5.92 4.81
CA ASN A 88 -8.72 -4.91 5.05
C ASN A 88 -8.67 -4.56 6.54
N PHE A 89 -7.51 -4.77 7.18
CA PHE A 89 -7.24 -4.47 8.58
C PHE A 89 -6.45 -3.16 8.74
N ALA A 90 -5.89 -2.62 7.66
CA ALA A 90 -5.11 -1.40 7.68
C ALA A 90 -5.87 -0.23 8.29
N VAL A 91 -5.18 0.59 9.09
CA VAL A 91 -5.74 1.78 9.72
C VAL A 91 -4.82 2.96 9.48
N ALA A 92 -5.36 4.05 8.97
CA ALA A 92 -4.56 5.25 8.74
C ALA A 92 -3.93 5.76 10.05
N GLY A 93 -2.63 6.05 9.98
CA GLY A 93 -1.82 6.43 11.14
C GLY A 93 -1.28 5.25 11.95
N ALA A 94 -1.57 4.01 11.54
CA ALA A 94 -1.05 2.82 12.23
C ALA A 94 0.47 2.74 12.14
N THR A 95 1.07 2.24 13.21
CA THR A 95 2.49 1.94 13.38
C THR A 95 2.72 0.44 13.37
N ALA A 96 3.93 -0.01 13.04
CA ALA A 96 4.32 -1.40 13.25
C ALA A 96 4.42 -1.68 14.75
N LEU A 97 5.09 -0.79 15.48
CA LEU A 97 5.27 -0.88 16.93
C LEU A 97 4.00 -0.44 17.68
N ASP A 98 3.79 -1.00 18.87
CA ASP A 98 2.68 -0.59 19.70
C ASP A 98 2.78 0.86 20.17
N ALA A 99 1.63 1.53 20.24
CA ALA A 99 1.53 2.92 20.66
C ALA A 99 2.16 3.17 22.02
N THR A 100 1.93 2.28 22.99
CA THR A 100 2.51 2.36 24.35
C THR A 100 4.03 2.27 24.33
N PHE A 101 4.60 1.44 23.46
CA PHE A 101 6.04 1.32 23.31
C PHE A 101 6.66 2.61 22.73
N LEU A 102 6.02 3.21 21.72
CA LEU A 102 6.47 4.49 21.15
C LEU A 102 6.38 5.63 22.16
N GLU A 103 5.33 5.67 22.99
CA GLU A 103 5.20 6.63 24.09
C GLU A 103 6.35 6.49 25.13
N GLU A 104 6.73 5.26 25.47
CA GLU A 104 7.88 4.97 26.36
C GLU A 104 9.21 5.44 25.75
N MET A 105 9.34 5.39 24.42
CA MET A 105 10.47 5.93 23.68
C MET A 105 10.45 7.46 23.54
N GLY A 106 9.41 8.10 24.09
CA GLY A 106 9.26 9.56 24.12
C GLY A 106 8.69 10.15 22.84
N ASP A 107 8.01 9.33 22.01
CA ASP A 107 7.24 9.83 20.89
C ASP A 107 5.83 10.23 21.36
N SER A 108 5.40 11.40 20.93
CA SER A 108 4.14 11.96 21.38
C SER A 108 2.99 11.38 20.58
N ASN A 109 2.17 10.59 21.26
CA ASN A 109 0.79 10.32 20.93
C ASN A 109 0.55 9.82 19.50
N PRO A 110 0.73 8.51 19.23
CA PRO A 110 0.40 7.94 17.93
C PRO A 110 -1.04 8.26 17.53
N ARG A 111 -1.27 8.48 16.25
CA ARG A 111 -2.59 8.89 15.71
C ARG A 111 -3.68 7.85 15.97
N THR A 112 -3.29 6.61 16.15
CA THR A 112 -4.17 5.48 16.46
C THR A 112 -3.42 4.44 17.29
N ASN A 113 -4.17 3.67 18.09
CA ASN A 113 -3.63 2.53 18.84
C ASN A 113 -3.74 1.21 18.04
N ASN A 114 -4.16 1.28 16.76
CA ASN A 114 -4.38 0.09 15.93
C ASN A 114 -3.08 -0.32 15.21
N SER A 115 -2.04 -0.66 16.00
CA SER A 115 -0.74 -1.15 15.53
C SER A 115 -0.87 -2.41 14.66
N LEU A 116 0.22 -2.83 14.03
CA LEU A 116 0.28 -4.07 13.26
C LEU A 116 -0.14 -5.27 14.14
N GLY A 117 0.29 -5.33 15.39
CA GLY A 117 -0.10 -6.39 16.34
C GLY A 117 -1.63 -6.44 16.55
N ILE A 118 -2.30 -5.29 16.71
CA ILE A 118 -3.77 -5.23 16.81
C ILE A 118 -4.46 -5.67 15.52
N GLN A 119 -3.92 -5.31 14.36
CA GLN A 119 -4.45 -5.77 13.07
C GLN A 119 -4.31 -7.29 12.91
N MET A 120 -3.21 -7.87 13.39
CA MET A 120 -3.00 -9.32 13.44
C MET A 120 -4.02 -10.01 14.37
N ASP A 121 -4.35 -9.41 15.50
CA ASP A 121 -5.39 -9.93 16.40
C ASP A 121 -6.77 -9.92 15.72
N TRP A 122 -7.12 -8.87 15.01
CA TRP A 122 -8.36 -8.80 14.22
C TRP A 122 -8.40 -9.88 13.12
N PHE A 123 -7.28 -10.13 12.46
CA PHE A 123 -7.19 -11.20 11.47
C PHE A 123 -7.46 -12.57 12.09
N LYS A 124 -6.84 -12.88 13.23
CA LYS A 124 -7.06 -14.14 13.97
C LYS A 124 -8.51 -14.30 14.44
N GLU A 125 -9.15 -13.19 14.86
CA GLU A 125 -10.55 -13.17 15.28
C GLU A 125 -11.51 -13.52 14.14
N ILE A 126 -11.26 -12.99 12.92
CA ILE A 126 -12.18 -13.19 11.78
C ILE A 126 -11.88 -14.45 10.98
N LEU A 127 -10.66 -14.97 11.03
CA LEU A 127 -10.21 -16.11 10.23
C LEU A 127 -11.14 -17.36 10.33
N PRO A 128 -11.69 -17.74 11.53
CA PRO A 128 -12.62 -18.85 11.66
C PRO A 128 -13.92 -18.73 10.86
N TYR A 129 -14.27 -17.57 10.36
CA TYR A 129 -15.46 -17.38 9.51
C TYR A 129 -15.20 -17.72 8.05
N PHE A 130 -13.93 -17.73 7.62
CA PHE A 130 -13.51 -18.11 6.27
C PHE A 130 -13.15 -19.58 6.15
N CYS A 131 -12.72 -20.20 7.23
CA CYS A 131 -12.31 -21.59 7.25
C CYS A 131 -12.85 -22.28 8.50
N ASN A 132 -13.39 -23.49 8.34
CA ASN A 132 -13.86 -24.29 9.49
C ASN A 132 -12.67 -24.63 10.43
N ILE A 133 -12.84 -24.41 11.74
CA ILE A 133 -11.84 -24.68 12.78
C ILE A 133 -11.36 -26.15 12.75
N SER A 134 -12.16 -27.07 12.19
CA SER A 134 -11.82 -28.48 12.00
C SER A 134 -11.10 -28.80 10.70
N SER A 135 -11.11 -27.90 9.72
CA SER A 135 -10.33 -27.99 8.48
C SER A 135 -9.22 -26.94 8.54
N ASN A 136 -8.00 -27.38 8.29
CA ASN A 136 -6.82 -26.52 8.26
C ASN A 136 -7.04 -25.28 7.39
N CYS A 137 -7.00 -24.07 7.96
CA CYS A 137 -7.13 -22.81 7.21
C CYS A 137 -6.07 -22.64 6.13
N SER A 138 -5.02 -23.44 6.13
CA SER A 138 -3.93 -23.40 5.15
C SER A 138 -4.43 -23.55 3.71
N GLU A 139 -5.44 -24.40 3.43
CA GLU A 139 -5.98 -24.55 2.07
C GLU A 139 -6.62 -23.26 1.57
N PHE A 140 -7.39 -22.59 2.42
CA PHE A 140 -8.01 -21.31 2.10
C PHE A 140 -6.96 -20.20 1.94
N LEU A 141 -6.04 -20.07 2.90
CA LEU A 141 -5.02 -19.03 2.88
C LEU A 141 -3.98 -19.24 1.78
N SER A 142 -3.72 -20.49 1.35
CA SER A 142 -2.81 -20.76 0.23
C SER A 142 -3.32 -20.18 -1.11
N GLY A 143 -4.63 -20.05 -1.28
CA GLY A 143 -5.26 -19.40 -2.42
C GLY A 143 -5.44 -17.88 -2.27
N SER A 144 -5.01 -17.29 -1.15
CA SER A 144 -5.18 -15.88 -0.83
C SER A 144 -3.88 -15.11 -1.03
N LEU A 145 -4.01 -13.82 -1.37
CA LEU A 145 -2.88 -12.87 -1.34
C LEU A 145 -2.91 -12.11 -0.03
N ILE A 146 -1.82 -12.18 0.72
CA ILE A 146 -1.61 -11.33 1.89
C ILE A 146 -0.86 -10.07 1.45
N LEU A 147 -1.49 -8.91 1.58
CA LEU A 147 -0.83 -7.62 1.44
C LEU A 147 -0.40 -7.17 2.83
N MET A 148 0.91 -7.23 3.12
CA MET A 148 1.44 -6.69 4.37
C MET A 148 1.34 -5.15 4.39
N GLY A 149 0.82 -4.53 3.33
CA GLY A 149 0.60 -3.11 3.18
C GLY A 149 1.84 -2.27 3.47
N GLU A 150 1.78 -0.98 3.27
CA GLU A 150 2.82 -0.11 3.80
C GLU A 150 2.60 0.02 5.30
N ILE A 151 3.61 -0.28 6.10
CA ILE A 151 3.60 -0.20 7.57
C ILE A 151 5.03 0.07 8.07
N GLY A 152 5.15 0.82 9.15
CA GLY A 152 6.44 1.26 9.70
C GLY A 152 6.78 2.71 9.32
N GLY A 153 6.12 3.31 8.30
CA GLY A 153 6.31 4.71 7.94
C GLY A 153 5.93 5.66 9.07
N ASN A 154 4.81 5.41 9.75
CA ASN A 154 4.33 6.25 10.85
C ASN A 154 5.21 6.16 12.10
N ASP A 155 5.89 5.05 12.34
CA ASP A 155 6.87 4.89 13.43
C ASP A 155 7.99 5.94 13.34
N TYR A 156 8.32 6.40 12.15
CA TYR A 156 9.35 7.41 11.91
C TYR A 156 8.78 8.80 11.70
N ASN A 157 7.60 8.91 11.10
CA ASN A 157 6.99 10.17 10.74
C ASN A 157 6.78 11.08 11.96
N ASP A 158 6.17 10.58 13.02
CA ASP A 158 5.89 11.36 14.22
C ASP A 158 7.18 11.75 14.95
N ALA A 159 8.18 10.87 14.98
CA ALA A 159 9.50 11.13 15.55
C ALA A 159 10.25 12.24 14.79
N LEU A 160 10.31 12.14 13.44
CA LEU A 160 10.98 13.14 12.59
C LEU A 160 10.27 14.49 12.65
N LEU A 161 8.92 14.50 12.55
CA LEU A 161 8.13 15.73 12.62
C LEU A 161 8.13 16.34 14.03
N GLY A 162 8.33 15.51 15.05
CA GLY A 162 8.55 15.92 16.44
C GLY A 162 9.93 16.48 16.73
N GLY A 163 10.85 16.44 15.75
CA GLY A 163 12.19 17.04 15.83
C GLY A 163 13.29 16.12 16.32
N LYS A 164 13.07 14.79 16.36
CA LYS A 164 14.16 13.83 16.58
C LYS A 164 15.14 13.87 15.40
N SER A 165 16.42 13.64 15.68
CA SER A 165 17.43 13.56 14.63
C SER A 165 17.30 12.25 13.84
N ILE A 166 17.86 12.22 12.64
CA ILE A 166 17.83 11.02 11.79
C ILE A 166 18.53 9.83 12.46
N GLU A 167 19.59 10.08 13.22
CA GLU A 167 20.33 9.05 13.96
C GLU A 167 19.44 8.43 15.05
N GLN A 168 18.65 9.24 15.76
CA GLN A 168 17.70 8.75 16.77
C GLN A 168 16.60 7.90 16.14
N VAL A 169 16.10 8.33 14.98
CA VAL A 169 15.04 7.63 14.26
C VAL A 169 15.55 6.32 13.63
N GLN A 170 16.83 6.27 13.22
CA GLN A 170 17.45 5.04 12.73
C GLN A 170 17.50 3.92 13.78
N GLU A 171 17.48 4.25 15.08
CA GLU A 171 17.44 3.25 16.15
C GLU A 171 16.12 2.46 16.19
N TYR A 172 15.05 2.98 15.59
CA TYR A 172 13.76 2.30 15.52
C TYR A 172 13.72 1.23 14.42
N VAL A 173 14.57 1.37 13.38
CA VAL A 173 14.52 0.50 12.20
C VAL A 173 14.61 -1.00 12.56
N PRO A 174 15.54 -1.46 13.39
CA PRO A 174 15.61 -2.88 13.76
C PRO A 174 14.34 -3.38 14.45
N LEU A 175 13.72 -2.55 15.30
CA LEU A 175 12.52 -2.91 16.07
C LEU A 175 11.30 -3.03 15.14
N VAL A 176 11.13 -2.07 14.24
CA VAL A 176 10.05 -2.09 13.23
C VAL A 176 10.19 -3.30 12.30
N ILE A 177 11.41 -3.59 11.83
CA ILE A 177 11.68 -4.74 10.96
C ILE A 177 11.43 -6.06 11.68
N GLU A 178 11.79 -6.15 12.97
CA GLU A 178 11.52 -7.34 13.80
C GLU A 178 10.01 -7.57 13.91
N GLU A 179 9.21 -6.54 14.21
CA GLU A 179 7.74 -6.66 14.34
C GLU A 179 7.07 -7.09 13.03
N ILE A 180 7.49 -6.51 11.90
CA ILE A 180 7.03 -6.93 10.58
C ILE A 180 7.41 -8.40 10.32
N GLY A 181 8.64 -8.79 10.64
CA GLY A 181 9.13 -10.16 10.49
C GLY A 181 8.36 -11.16 11.34
N LEU A 182 8.03 -10.82 12.59
CA LEU A 182 7.21 -11.64 13.48
C LEU A 182 5.81 -11.83 12.92
N SER A 183 5.17 -10.76 12.47
CA SER A 183 3.85 -10.80 11.85
C SER A 183 3.83 -11.66 10.57
N ILE A 184 4.85 -11.57 9.71
CA ILE A 184 4.98 -12.42 8.53
C ILE A 184 5.10 -13.90 8.92
N ASN A 185 5.93 -14.24 9.90
CA ASN A 185 6.08 -15.62 10.37
C ASN A 185 4.75 -16.16 10.94
N GLU A 186 4.03 -15.36 11.74
CA GLU A 186 2.71 -15.74 12.27
C GLU A 186 1.70 -16.04 11.14
N LEU A 187 1.66 -15.17 10.10
CA LEU A 187 0.79 -15.39 8.93
C LEU A 187 1.14 -16.69 8.18
N ILE A 188 2.43 -17.00 8.06
CA ILE A 188 2.90 -18.27 7.45
C ILE A 188 2.48 -19.46 8.29
N GLU A 189 2.60 -19.39 9.61
CA GLU A 189 2.18 -20.45 10.53
C GLU A 189 0.66 -20.68 10.47
N LEU A 190 -0.13 -19.63 10.23
CA LEU A 190 -1.57 -19.71 10.00
C LEU A 190 -1.94 -20.28 8.62
N GLY A 191 -0.97 -20.38 7.69
CA GLY A 191 -1.15 -21.03 6.39
C GLY A 191 -1.04 -20.11 5.18
N ALA A 192 -0.61 -18.84 5.36
CA ALA A 192 -0.35 -17.96 4.23
C ALA A 192 0.77 -18.51 3.33
N ALA A 193 0.53 -18.54 2.01
CA ALA A 193 1.50 -19.06 1.04
C ALA A 193 2.03 -18.00 0.08
N THR A 194 1.38 -16.84 0.00
CA THR A 194 1.84 -15.71 -0.83
C THR A 194 1.63 -14.38 -0.09
N LEU A 195 2.74 -13.69 0.16
CA LEU A 195 2.75 -12.39 0.83
C LEU A 195 3.44 -11.36 -0.07
N LEU A 196 2.80 -10.18 -0.21
CA LEU A 196 3.38 -9.00 -0.86
C LEU A 196 3.72 -7.98 0.22
N VAL A 197 5.00 -7.66 0.36
CA VAL A 197 5.54 -6.80 1.42
C VAL A 197 6.17 -5.56 0.80
N PRO A 198 5.53 -4.39 0.89
CA PRO A 198 6.08 -3.14 0.37
C PRO A 198 7.26 -2.63 1.19
N GLY A 199 8.24 -2.05 0.50
CA GLY A 199 9.18 -1.14 1.12
C GLY A 199 8.57 0.26 1.29
N ASN A 200 9.19 1.09 2.13
CA ASN A 200 8.80 2.49 2.32
C ASN A 200 9.03 3.32 1.05
N VAL A 201 8.18 4.32 0.86
CA VAL A 201 8.22 5.29 -0.23
C VAL A 201 9.32 6.33 -0.03
N PRO A 202 9.78 7.05 -1.07
CA PRO A 202 10.82 8.09 -0.95
C PRO A 202 10.28 9.32 -0.20
N ILE A 203 10.31 9.29 1.14
CA ILE A 203 9.72 10.34 2.00
C ILE A 203 10.36 11.71 1.79
N GLY A 204 11.62 11.77 1.35
CA GLY A 204 12.29 13.02 0.99
C GLY A 204 11.65 13.78 -0.17
N CYS A 205 10.75 13.12 -0.93
CA CYS A 205 9.99 13.73 -2.03
C CYS A 205 8.60 14.21 -1.59
N LEU A 206 8.17 13.90 -0.36
CA LEU A 206 6.82 14.24 0.11
C LEU A 206 6.73 15.72 0.51
N PRO A 207 5.69 16.45 0.08
CA PRO A 207 5.48 17.86 0.39
C PRO A 207 5.55 18.22 1.87
N ILE A 208 5.11 17.34 2.77
CA ILE A 208 5.20 17.55 4.21
C ILE A 208 6.65 17.73 4.68
N TYR A 209 7.54 16.86 4.23
CA TYR A 209 8.96 16.92 4.61
C TYR A 209 9.68 18.07 3.92
N LEU A 210 9.40 18.27 2.62
CA LEU A 210 9.95 19.39 1.87
C LEU A 210 9.56 20.74 2.48
N THR A 211 8.36 20.86 3.05
CA THR A 211 7.90 22.07 3.74
C THR A 211 8.56 22.21 5.12
N ASN A 212 8.62 21.13 5.92
CA ASN A 212 9.20 21.19 7.26
C ASN A 212 10.69 21.48 7.26
N TYR A 213 11.39 21.02 6.24
CA TYR A 213 12.82 21.22 6.05
C TYR A 213 13.14 22.25 4.95
N GLU A 214 12.16 23.12 4.61
CA GLU A 214 12.38 24.24 3.69
C GLU A 214 13.45 25.17 4.26
N GLY A 215 14.47 25.45 3.49
CA GLY A 215 15.63 26.22 3.95
C GLY A 215 16.86 25.40 4.30
N SER A 216 16.82 24.06 4.14
CA SER A 216 18.02 23.23 4.12
C SER A 216 18.99 23.70 3.03
N ASP A 217 20.26 23.33 3.17
CA ASP A 217 21.29 23.65 2.18
C ASP A 217 20.92 23.06 0.81
N LYS A 218 21.26 23.76 -0.27
CA LYS A 218 20.98 23.26 -1.64
C LYS A 218 21.58 21.90 -1.92
N SER A 219 22.67 21.55 -1.24
CA SER A 219 23.32 20.21 -1.32
C SER A 219 22.52 19.09 -0.71
N ASP A 220 21.52 19.41 0.13
CA ASP A 220 20.60 18.43 0.73
C ASP A 220 19.54 17.95 -0.23
N TYR A 221 19.34 18.65 -1.33
CA TYR A 221 18.35 18.33 -2.33
C TYR A 221 18.97 17.64 -3.54
N ASP A 222 18.27 16.64 -4.05
CA ASP A 222 18.57 16.06 -5.36
C ASP A 222 18.30 17.07 -6.48
N PRO A 223 19.28 17.38 -7.33
CA PRO A 223 19.13 18.42 -8.33
C PRO A 223 18.13 18.08 -9.46
N SER A 224 17.80 16.80 -9.64
CA SER A 224 16.89 16.34 -10.70
C SER A 224 15.44 16.24 -10.24
N THR A 225 15.20 15.89 -8.97
CA THR A 225 13.86 15.67 -8.42
C THR A 225 13.43 16.74 -7.42
N GLY A 226 14.39 17.44 -6.80
CA GLY A 226 14.14 18.36 -5.72
C GLY A 226 13.84 17.68 -4.37
N CYS A 227 14.01 16.37 -4.28
CA CYS A 227 13.77 15.60 -3.05
C CYS A 227 14.93 15.77 -2.05
N LEU A 228 14.65 15.62 -0.75
CA LEU A 228 15.67 15.65 0.31
C LEU A 228 16.48 14.34 0.31
N ASN A 229 17.76 14.43 -0.04
CA ASN A 229 18.68 13.29 -0.19
C ASN A 229 18.85 12.49 1.11
N TRP A 230 18.95 13.16 2.24
CA TRP A 230 19.22 12.50 3.52
C TRP A 230 18.02 11.70 4.03
N LEU A 231 16.79 12.15 3.77
CA LEU A 231 15.56 11.38 4.06
C LEU A 231 15.43 10.17 3.13
N ASN A 232 15.73 10.35 1.85
CA ASN A 232 15.70 9.22 0.92
C ASN A 232 16.76 8.18 1.25
N LYS A 233 17.96 8.57 1.69
CA LYS A 233 18.99 7.64 2.21
C LYS A 233 18.54 6.87 3.44
N PHE A 234 17.77 7.52 4.33
CA PHE A 234 17.16 6.82 5.46
C PHE A 234 16.19 5.73 4.99
N VAL A 235 15.33 6.04 4.02
CA VAL A 235 14.40 5.05 3.45
C VAL A 235 15.13 3.93 2.72
N GLU A 236 16.19 4.23 1.97
CA GLU A 236 17.04 3.21 1.35
C GLU A 236 17.62 2.25 2.38
N TYR A 237 18.13 2.78 3.50
CA TYR A 237 18.62 1.97 4.64
C TYR A 237 17.51 1.09 5.22
N TYR A 238 16.31 1.64 5.47
CA TYR A 238 15.17 0.86 5.96
C TYR A 238 14.81 -0.26 5.00
N ASN A 239 14.69 0.04 3.71
CA ASN A 239 14.32 -0.93 2.68
C ASN A 239 15.37 -2.04 2.53
N GLU A 240 16.65 -1.74 2.71
CA GLU A 240 17.72 -2.73 2.73
C GLU A 240 17.61 -3.67 3.94
N GLN A 241 17.32 -3.13 5.14
CA GLN A 241 17.08 -3.96 6.33
C GLN A 241 15.85 -4.84 6.17
N LEU A 242 14.74 -4.30 5.64
CA LEU A 242 13.54 -5.08 5.36
C LEU A 242 13.84 -6.24 4.40
N GLN A 243 14.50 -5.98 3.27
CA GLN A 243 14.86 -7.03 2.31
C GLN A 243 15.79 -8.09 2.93
N THR A 244 16.69 -7.69 3.81
CA THR A 244 17.56 -8.62 4.55
C THR A 244 16.72 -9.56 5.40
N GLU A 245 15.74 -9.05 6.14
CA GLU A 245 14.83 -9.86 6.95
C GLU A 245 13.93 -10.75 6.08
N LEU A 246 13.37 -10.22 4.98
CA LEU A 246 12.58 -11.04 4.05
C LEU A 246 13.40 -12.20 3.46
N ASN A 247 14.68 -11.99 3.15
CA ASN A 247 15.58 -13.05 2.68
C ASN A 247 15.85 -14.10 3.75
N ARG A 248 15.95 -13.69 5.03
CA ARG A 248 16.07 -14.60 6.17
C ARG A 248 14.79 -15.48 6.27
N ILE A 249 13.61 -14.87 6.21
CA ILE A 249 12.33 -15.58 6.30
C ILE A 249 12.14 -16.52 5.09
N ARG A 250 12.46 -16.08 3.88
CA ARG A 250 12.45 -16.95 2.67
C ARG A 250 13.29 -18.22 2.85
N SER A 251 14.46 -18.08 3.50
CA SER A 251 15.34 -19.22 3.75
C SER A 251 14.74 -20.23 4.74
N LEU A 252 13.94 -19.76 5.71
CA LEU A 252 13.24 -20.61 6.68
C LEU A 252 11.97 -21.24 6.10
N HIS A 253 11.32 -20.57 5.14
CA HIS A 253 10.05 -21.00 4.55
C HIS A 253 10.12 -21.09 3.01
N PRO A 254 10.93 -22.01 2.44
CA PRO A 254 11.19 -22.08 0.99
C PRO A 254 9.97 -22.45 0.15
N HIS A 255 8.86 -22.82 0.76
CA HIS A 255 7.59 -23.15 0.12
C HIS A 255 6.61 -21.96 0.09
N VAL A 256 6.98 -20.80 0.66
CA VAL A 256 6.17 -19.59 0.72
C VAL A 256 6.71 -18.54 -0.24
N ASN A 257 5.83 -17.90 -0.98
CA ASN A 257 6.17 -16.79 -1.88
C ASN A 257 6.14 -15.48 -1.09
N ILE A 258 7.30 -15.00 -0.65
CA ILE A 258 7.43 -13.70 -0.01
C ILE A 258 7.97 -12.73 -1.06
N ILE A 259 7.15 -11.78 -1.47
CA ILE A 259 7.42 -10.84 -2.57
C ILE A 259 7.70 -9.47 -1.97
N TYR A 260 8.90 -8.94 -2.20
CA TYR A 260 9.19 -7.55 -1.92
C TYR A 260 8.58 -6.66 -3.01
N ALA A 261 7.84 -5.62 -2.63
CA ALA A 261 7.29 -4.63 -3.54
C ALA A 261 8.11 -3.33 -3.41
N ASP A 262 8.85 -3.01 -4.46
CA ASP A 262 9.77 -1.89 -4.50
C ASP A 262 9.06 -0.56 -4.80
N TYR A 263 8.31 -0.07 -3.81
CA TYR A 263 7.61 1.22 -3.88
C TYR A 263 8.59 2.37 -4.07
N TYR A 264 9.76 2.29 -3.44
CA TYR A 264 10.77 3.34 -3.51
C TYR A 264 11.21 3.61 -4.95
N ASN A 265 11.70 2.59 -5.64
CA ASN A 265 12.19 2.77 -7.02
C ASN A 265 11.05 3.03 -8.01
N ALA A 266 9.87 2.44 -7.81
CA ALA A 266 8.69 2.75 -8.62
C ALA A 266 8.33 4.24 -8.50
N MET A 267 8.29 4.79 -7.29
CA MET A 267 8.00 6.19 -7.05
C MET A 267 9.12 7.12 -7.53
N MET A 268 10.40 6.77 -7.29
CA MET A 268 11.53 7.56 -7.78
C MET A 268 11.50 7.68 -9.31
N TYR A 269 11.06 6.63 -10.01
CA TYR A 269 10.90 6.69 -11.47
C TYR A 269 9.84 7.73 -11.90
N LEU A 270 8.74 7.86 -11.14
CA LEU A 270 7.77 8.93 -11.37
C LEU A 270 8.36 10.32 -11.09
N TYR A 271 9.10 10.48 -10.00
CA TYR A 271 9.70 11.77 -9.62
C TYR A 271 10.78 12.22 -10.61
N HIS A 272 11.53 11.29 -11.22
CA HIS A 272 12.51 11.62 -12.24
C HIS A 272 11.91 12.02 -13.61
N SER A 273 10.71 11.53 -13.93
CA SER A 273 10.09 11.74 -15.25
C SER A 273 8.58 11.95 -15.15
N PRO A 274 8.09 12.89 -14.32
CA PRO A 274 6.66 13.00 -14.04
C PRO A 274 5.82 13.31 -15.28
N GLU A 275 6.32 14.18 -16.17
CA GLU A 275 5.62 14.57 -17.40
C GLU A 275 5.41 13.39 -18.37
N GLN A 276 6.34 12.43 -18.40
CA GLN A 276 6.22 11.21 -19.23
C GLN A 276 4.97 10.40 -18.86
N PHE A 277 4.52 10.52 -17.62
CA PHE A 277 3.37 9.77 -17.08
C PHE A 277 2.12 10.63 -16.89
N GLY A 278 2.16 11.87 -17.39
CA GLY A 278 1.02 12.79 -17.32
C GLY A 278 0.95 13.61 -16.02
N PHE A 279 1.95 13.51 -15.14
CA PHE A 279 2.00 14.30 -13.90
C PHE A 279 2.61 15.70 -14.16
N ILE A 280 1.81 16.57 -14.76
CA ILE A 280 2.22 17.91 -15.19
C ILE A 280 1.81 19.02 -14.20
N GLY A 281 1.16 18.68 -13.08
CA GLY A 281 0.62 19.61 -12.10
C GLY A 281 1.67 20.31 -11.22
N GLY A 282 2.96 20.00 -11.41
CA GLY A 282 4.08 20.66 -10.71
C GLY A 282 4.62 19.83 -9.55
N THR A 283 5.14 18.64 -9.85
CA THR A 283 5.87 17.78 -8.89
C THR A 283 7.04 18.56 -8.27
N PRO A 284 7.23 18.50 -6.91
CA PRO A 284 6.55 17.65 -5.93
C PRO A 284 5.37 18.29 -5.19
N LYS A 285 4.63 19.22 -5.76
CA LYS A 285 3.47 19.86 -5.11
C LYS A 285 2.33 18.89 -4.83
N ALA A 286 1.64 19.10 -3.68
CA ALA A 286 0.36 18.46 -3.39
C ALA A 286 -0.79 19.10 -4.20
N CYS A 287 -1.76 18.27 -4.63
CA CYS A 287 -2.99 18.72 -5.28
C CYS A 287 -3.92 19.45 -4.30
N CYS A 288 -4.00 18.98 -3.04
CA CYS A 288 -4.87 19.53 -2.01
C CYS A 288 -4.03 20.03 -0.83
N GLY A 289 -4.21 21.32 -0.48
CA GLY A 289 -3.48 21.91 0.63
C GLY A 289 -3.75 23.39 0.83
N GLY A 290 -3.11 23.97 1.84
CA GLY A 290 -3.26 25.35 2.29
C GLY A 290 -2.23 26.34 1.76
N GLY A 291 -1.59 26.05 0.61
CA GLY A 291 -0.61 26.95 -0.01
C GLY A 291 0.84 26.65 0.39
N GLY A 292 1.73 27.63 0.20
CA GLY A 292 3.18 27.45 0.33
C GLY A 292 3.83 26.88 -0.93
N THR A 293 5.15 26.68 -0.87
CA THR A 293 5.96 26.24 -2.02
C THR A 293 5.49 24.88 -2.55
N TYR A 294 5.17 23.95 -1.65
CA TYR A 294 4.78 22.58 -1.97
C TYR A 294 3.27 22.34 -1.81
N ASN A 295 2.46 23.41 -1.64
CA ASN A 295 1.03 23.36 -1.35
C ASN A 295 0.72 22.48 -0.13
N TYR A 296 1.57 22.50 0.89
CA TYR A 296 1.36 21.87 2.18
C TYR A 296 1.48 22.91 3.30
N ASN A 297 0.53 22.88 4.23
CA ASN A 297 0.55 23.73 5.42
C ASN A 297 -0.08 22.98 6.59
N SER A 298 0.68 22.72 7.65
CA SER A 298 0.21 21.99 8.84
C SER A 298 -0.99 22.64 9.53
N SER A 299 -1.17 23.96 9.40
CA SER A 299 -2.32 24.72 9.94
C SER A 299 -3.52 24.80 8.99
N ALA A 300 -3.37 24.30 7.76
CA ALA A 300 -4.40 24.33 6.71
C ALA A 300 -4.28 23.07 5.84
N GLN A 301 -4.39 21.91 6.49
CA GLN A 301 -4.29 20.61 5.82
C GLN A 301 -5.48 20.38 4.88
N CYS A 302 -5.31 19.47 3.91
CA CYS A 302 -6.37 19.02 3.01
C CYS A 302 -7.62 18.60 3.82
N GLY A 303 -8.81 19.04 3.39
CA GLY A 303 -10.06 18.85 4.13
C GLY A 303 -10.41 19.99 5.10
N MET A 304 -9.46 20.83 5.50
CA MET A 304 -9.74 22.01 6.32
C MET A 304 -10.30 23.16 5.45
N ARG A 305 -11.01 24.09 6.10
CA ARG A 305 -11.70 25.22 5.43
C ARG A 305 -10.76 26.10 4.61
N GLN A 306 -9.49 26.22 5.01
CA GLN A 306 -8.49 27.09 4.39
C GLN A 306 -7.75 26.37 3.24
N ALA A 307 -7.91 25.08 3.09
CA ALA A 307 -7.31 24.31 2.01
C ALA A 307 -8.19 24.29 0.76
N SER A 308 -7.57 24.09 -0.38
CA SER A 308 -8.25 23.88 -1.66
C SER A 308 -7.61 22.74 -2.43
N ALA A 309 -8.42 22.00 -3.17
CA ALA A 309 -7.94 20.99 -4.10
C ALA A 309 -7.71 21.58 -5.49
N CYS A 310 -6.76 21.01 -6.22
CA CYS A 310 -6.54 21.28 -7.63
C CYS A 310 -7.75 20.85 -8.48
N GLN A 311 -7.82 21.31 -9.73
CA GLN A 311 -8.91 20.94 -10.65
C GLN A 311 -8.73 19.55 -11.25
N ASN A 312 -7.47 19.15 -11.52
CA ASN A 312 -7.11 17.91 -12.20
C ASN A 312 -6.19 17.07 -11.31
N PRO A 313 -6.72 16.28 -10.35
CA PRO A 313 -5.90 15.46 -9.45
C PRO A 313 -5.02 14.45 -10.18
N GLU A 314 -5.44 13.98 -11.35
CA GLU A 314 -4.70 13.06 -12.20
C GLU A 314 -3.37 13.61 -12.72
N GLU A 315 -3.16 14.93 -12.67
CA GLU A 315 -1.92 15.58 -13.07
C GLU A 315 -0.88 15.68 -11.93
N PHE A 316 -1.25 15.22 -10.71
CA PHE A 316 -0.40 15.33 -9.52
C PHE A 316 -0.04 13.94 -8.97
N ILE A 317 1.20 13.80 -8.47
CA ILE A 317 1.64 12.61 -7.76
C ILE A 317 1.09 12.64 -6.32
N SER A 318 1.32 13.75 -5.60
CA SER A 318 0.86 13.91 -4.22
C SER A 318 -0.55 14.48 -4.15
N TRP A 319 -1.40 13.86 -3.30
CA TRP A 319 -2.75 14.36 -3.01
C TRP A 319 -2.72 15.49 -1.98
N ASP A 320 -2.29 15.20 -0.77
CA ASP A 320 -2.41 16.08 0.41
C ASP A 320 -1.07 16.46 1.06
N GLY A 321 0.02 16.02 0.46
CA GLY A 321 1.37 16.24 0.96
C GLY A 321 1.99 15.04 1.67
N ILE A 322 1.21 14.01 1.96
CA ILE A 322 1.64 12.72 2.51
C ILE A 322 1.22 11.59 1.58
N HIS A 323 -0.07 11.54 1.23
CA HIS A 323 -0.68 10.51 0.42
C HIS A 323 -0.61 10.83 -1.07
N PHE A 324 -0.78 9.80 -1.90
CA PHE A 324 -0.72 9.93 -3.34
C PHE A 324 -2.13 10.11 -3.94
N THR A 325 -2.17 10.60 -5.18
CA THR A 325 -3.41 10.64 -5.95
C THR A 325 -3.81 9.23 -6.41
N GLU A 326 -5.07 9.06 -6.76
CA GLU A 326 -5.55 7.81 -7.36
C GLU A 326 -4.76 7.43 -8.63
N ALA A 327 -4.40 8.43 -9.45
CA ALA A 327 -3.61 8.23 -10.65
C ALA A 327 -2.20 7.67 -10.33
N ALA A 328 -1.54 8.21 -9.30
CA ALA A 328 -0.24 7.73 -8.86
C ALA A 328 -0.34 6.30 -8.28
N TYR A 329 -1.34 5.99 -7.47
CA TYR A 329 -1.56 4.63 -6.96
C TYR A 329 -1.85 3.62 -8.08
N LYS A 330 -2.66 4.00 -9.09
CA LYS A 330 -2.91 3.17 -10.27
C LYS A 330 -1.63 2.87 -11.04
N TRP A 331 -0.80 3.88 -11.21
CA TRP A 331 0.50 3.71 -11.88
C TRP A 331 1.41 2.77 -11.07
N ILE A 332 1.56 3.00 -9.75
CA ILE A 332 2.38 2.16 -8.86
C ILE A 332 1.89 0.71 -8.91
N THR A 333 0.59 0.47 -8.70
CA THR A 333 0.03 -0.88 -8.74
C THR A 333 0.30 -1.58 -10.08
N ASN A 334 0.14 -0.87 -11.20
CA ASN A 334 0.45 -1.42 -12.51
C ASN A 334 1.95 -1.72 -12.67
N ALA A 335 2.82 -0.84 -12.18
CA ALA A 335 4.27 -1.03 -12.22
C ALA A 335 4.72 -2.25 -11.38
N LEU A 336 4.10 -2.46 -10.22
CA LEU A 336 4.37 -3.61 -9.36
C LEU A 336 3.83 -4.92 -9.94
N LEU A 337 2.59 -4.94 -10.43
CA LEU A 337 1.95 -6.17 -10.89
C LEU A 337 2.41 -6.61 -12.29
N LYS A 338 2.78 -5.67 -13.17
CA LYS A 338 3.16 -5.94 -14.54
C LYS A 338 4.59 -5.55 -14.88
N GLY A 339 5.26 -4.77 -14.04
CA GLY A 339 6.61 -4.27 -14.23
C GLY A 339 7.65 -5.07 -13.46
N ASN A 340 8.82 -4.43 -13.27
CA ASN A 340 10.00 -5.05 -12.65
C ASN A 340 10.22 -4.56 -11.21
N TYR A 341 9.15 -4.09 -10.54
CA TYR A 341 9.25 -3.52 -9.21
C TYR A 341 8.78 -4.50 -8.10
N THR A 342 8.82 -5.81 -8.36
CA THR A 342 8.61 -6.85 -7.35
C THR A 342 9.71 -7.91 -7.44
N ASP A 343 10.16 -8.41 -6.29
CA ASP A 343 11.15 -9.47 -6.15
C ASP A 343 10.66 -10.54 -5.17
N PRO A 344 10.42 -11.80 -5.62
CA PRO A 344 10.34 -12.23 -7.01
C PRO A 344 9.18 -11.57 -7.77
N CYS A 345 9.24 -11.62 -9.12
CA CYS A 345 8.20 -11.01 -9.95
C CYS A 345 6.84 -11.68 -9.72
N ILE A 346 5.85 -10.92 -9.26
CA ILE A 346 4.51 -11.44 -8.94
C ILE A 346 3.80 -12.02 -10.16
N SER A 347 4.03 -11.48 -11.36
CA SER A 347 3.42 -11.99 -12.59
C SER A 347 3.86 -13.42 -12.91
N SER A 348 5.02 -13.87 -12.42
CA SER A 348 5.49 -15.25 -12.61
C SER A 348 4.65 -16.28 -11.83
N LEU A 349 3.98 -15.87 -10.75
CA LEU A 349 3.13 -16.75 -9.94
C LEU A 349 1.79 -17.00 -10.61
N CYS A 350 1.35 -16.12 -11.48
CA CYS A 350 0.04 -16.17 -12.13
C CYS A 350 0.06 -16.85 -13.51
N VAL A 351 1.22 -17.17 -14.07
CA VAL A 351 1.36 -17.75 -15.43
C VAL A 351 1.10 -19.26 -15.47
N SER A 352 1.03 -19.95 -14.34
CA SER A 352 0.87 -21.41 -14.29
C SER A 352 -0.54 -21.93 -14.58
N THR A 353 -1.49 -21.07 -14.97
CA THR A 353 -2.90 -21.43 -15.29
C THR A 353 -3.33 -21.01 -16.71
N LEU A 354 -2.41 -20.69 -17.61
CA LEU A 354 -2.69 -20.46 -19.03
C LEU A 354 -2.36 -21.69 -19.89
#